data_10cbc60f3d99930724e2aa9fa36a30b6
#
_entry.id   10cbc60f3d99930724e2aa9fa36a30b6
#
_cell.length_a   1.000
_cell.length_b   1.000
_cell.length_c   1.000
_cell.angle_alpha   90.00
_cell.angle_beta   90.00
_cell.angle_gamma   90.00
#
_symmetry.space_group_name_H-M   'P 1'
#
loop_
_entity.id
_entity.type
_entity.pdbx_description
1 polymer ?
#
loop_
_entity_poly.entity_id
_entity_poly.type
_entity_poly.pdbx_seq_one_letter_code
_entity_poly.pdbx_strand_id
1 'polypeptide(L)'
;FSIDMQDKAFAARLAQRFNGFQPCLMLINCSKAKNIIAPKETLKADQNMHSFYMNTLVKKPFFRKSKYFHEIDPRWNCLDGEDLLIEEMFQLHFTNMSTQPWKPNWYLGEQQDHPRKDIVNLYYELLEESAANGFESFKRVKEPFKYNIIGS
;
A
#
# COMPACT_ATOMS: atom_id res chain seq x y z
N PHE A 1 15.38 12.20 6.08
CA PHE A 1 14.44 11.49 5.22
C PHE A 1 13.70 12.51 4.36
N SER A 2 14.14 12.74 3.14
CA SER A 2 13.43 13.65 2.24
C SER A 2 13.36 13.03 0.84
N ILE A 3 12.16 12.89 0.32
CA ILE A 3 11.93 12.56 -1.09
C ILE A 3 11.51 13.85 -1.78
N ASP A 4 12.28 14.25 -2.78
CA ASP A 4 11.89 15.37 -3.63
C ASP A 4 10.73 14.95 -4.53
N MET A 5 9.59 15.56 -4.35
CA MET A 5 8.39 15.29 -5.15
C MET A 5 8.41 15.99 -6.52
N GLN A 6 9.50 16.71 -6.87
CA GLN A 6 9.66 17.42 -8.15
C GLN A 6 8.42 18.25 -8.53
N ASP A 7 7.88 18.97 -7.59
CA ASP A 7 6.70 19.82 -7.78
C ASP A 7 5.39 19.06 -8.13
N LYS A 8 5.34 17.74 -7.92
CA LYS A 8 4.16 16.92 -8.19
C LYS A 8 3.19 16.89 -6.99
N ALA A 9 1.95 16.56 -7.27
CA ALA A 9 0.93 16.40 -6.23
C ALA A 9 1.04 15.05 -5.50
N PHE A 10 1.50 14.03 -6.21
CA PHE A 10 1.64 12.67 -5.70
C PHE A 10 3.01 12.11 -6.07
N ALA A 11 3.52 11.22 -5.21
CA ALA A 11 4.66 10.39 -5.54
C ALA A 11 4.39 8.96 -5.08
N ALA A 12 4.63 8.01 -5.97
CA ALA A 12 4.45 6.59 -5.72
C ALA A 12 5.38 5.77 -6.61
N ARG A 13 5.58 4.51 -6.23
CA ARG A 13 6.33 3.59 -7.06
C ARG A 13 5.53 3.20 -8.31
N LEU A 14 6.19 3.14 -9.44
CA LEU A 14 5.67 2.51 -10.65
C LEU A 14 5.94 1.00 -10.59
N ALA A 15 4.91 0.18 -10.62
CA ALA A 15 5.06 -1.27 -10.66
C ALA A 15 4.60 -1.80 -12.02
N GLN A 16 5.55 -2.31 -12.80
CA GLN A 16 5.28 -2.83 -14.14
C GLN A 16 4.26 -3.97 -14.13
N ARG A 17 4.33 -4.85 -13.12
CA ARG A 17 3.39 -5.97 -12.94
C ARG A 17 1.93 -5.53 -12.90
N PHE A 18 1.64 -4.33 -12.39
CA PHE A 18 0.29 -3.79 -12.26
C PHE A 18 -0.02 -2.74 -13.32
N ASN A 19 0.92 -2.48 -14.22
CA ASN A 19 0.81 -1.48 -15.27
C ASN A 19 0.41 -0.08 -14.77
N GLY A 20 0.90 0.30 -13.58
CA GLY A 20 0.58 1.58 -12.97
C GLY A 20 1.32 1.84 -11.66
N PHE A 21 0.97 2.94 -11.01
CA PHE A 21 1.49 3.30 -9.71
C PHE A 21 0.91 2.39 -8.61
N GLN A 22 1.76 2.05 -7.63
CA GLN A 22 1.36 1.31 -6.44
C GLN A 22 1.03 2.29 -5.32
N PRO A 23 -0.25 2.43 -4.96
CA PRO A 23 -0.68 3.40 -3.96
C PRO A 23 -0.51 2.93 -2.51
N CYS A 24 0.01 1.73 -2.28
CA CYS A 24 0.22 1.18 -0.94
C CYS A 24 1.20 2.02 -0.13
N LEU A 25 2.16 2.65 -0.80
CA LEU A 25 2.96 3.76 -0.30
C LEU A 25 2.84 4.92 -1.27
N MET A 26 2.28 6.02 -0.81
CA MET A 26 2.11 7.23 -1.60
C MET A 26 2.41 8.47 -0.76
N LEU A 27 3.23 9.34 -1.30
CA LEU A 27 3.42 10.68 -0.75
C LEU A 27 2.43 11.62 -1.41
N ILE A 28 1.84 12.51 -0.61
CA ILE A 28 0.84 13.45 -1.07
C ILE A 28 1.24 14.87 -0.67
N ASN A 29 1.42 15.72 -1.67
CA ASN A 29 1.48 17.15 -1.45
C ASN A 29 0.05 17.70 -1.34
N CYS A 30 -0.45 17.86 -0.11
CA CYS A 30 -1.84 18.23 0.15
C CYS A 30 -2.23 19.58 -0.48
N SER A 31 -1.30 20.53 -0.56
CA SER A 31 -1.58 21.84 -1.16
C SER A 31 -1.89 21.77 -2.66
N LYS A 32 -1.28 20.81 -3.35
CA LYS A 32 -1.51 20.55 -4.77
C LYS A 32 -2.64 19.56 -5.00
N ALA A 33 -2.71 18.51 -4.20
CA ALA A 33 -3.70 17.46 -4.32
C ALA A 33 -5.13 17.96 -4.15
N LYS A 34 -5.36 18.96 -3.29
CA LYS A 34 -6.69 19.60 -3.10
C LYS A 34 -7.30 20.19 -4.37
N ASN A 35 -6.48 20.52 -5.35
CA ASN A 35 -6.94 21.07 -6.63
C ASN A 35 -7.21 19.98 -7.69
N ILE A 36 -6.89 18.73 -7.36
CA ILE A 36 -6.99 17.57 -8.26
C ILE A 36 -8.06 16.60 -7.77
N ILE A 37 -8.11 16.37 -6.45
CA ILE A 37 -9.08 15.47 -5.83
C ILE A 37 -10.32 16.26 -5.47
N ALA A 38 -11.48 15.75 -5.88
CA ALA A 38 -12.76 16.35 -5.51
C ALA A 38 -12.98 16.36 -3.98
N PRO A 39 -13.72 17.32 -3.44
CA PRO A 39 -14.09 17.36 -2.04
C PRO A 39 -14.77 16.06 -1.59
N LYS A 40 -14.60 15.70 -0.32
CA LYS A 40 -15.15 14.47 0.28
C LYS A 40 -16.65 14.34 0.06
N GLU A 41 -17.38 15.42 0.16
CA GLU A 41 -18.84 15.45 -0.03
C GLU A 41 -19.23 15.09 -1.46
N THR A 42 -18.47 15.57 -2.44
CA THR A 42 -18.67 15.22 -3.85
C THR A 42 -18.38 13.72 -4.08
N LEU A 43 -17.30 13.21 -3.48
CA LEU A 43 -16.95 11.79 -3.60
C LEU A 43 -17.96 10.87 -2.93
N LYS A 44 -18.59 11.31 -1.84
CA LYS A 44 -19.66 10.56 -1.16
C LYS A 44 -20.97 10.57 -1.93
N ALA A 45 -21.29 11.68 -2.60
CA ALA A 45 -22.53 11.84 -3.34
C ALA A 45 -22.54 11.13 -4.69
N ASP A 46 -21.37 10.84 -5.26
CA ASP A 46 -21.25 10.22 -6.59
C ASP A 46 -20.27 9.05 -6.58
N GLN A 47 -20.83 7.85 -6.54
CA GLN A 47 -20.06 6.60 -6.59
C GLN A 47 -19.24 6.45 -7.88
N ASN A 48 -19.71 7.03 -8.99
CA ASN A 48 -18.97 7.00 -10.25
C ASN A 48 -17.72 7.86 -10.16
N MET A 49 -17.81 9.00 -9.49
CA MET A 49 -16.67 9.89 -9.23
C MET A 49 -15.61 9.17 -8.39
N HIS A 50 -16.02 8.48 -7.32
CA HIS A 50 -15.12 7.65 -6.52
C HIS A 50 -14.44 6.57 -7.37
N SER A 51 -15.21 5.82 -8.16
CA SER A 51 -14.69 4.79 -9.07
C SER A 51 -13.77 5.39 -10.14
N PHE A 52 -14.09 6.55 -10.67
CA PHE A 52 -13.21 7.27 -11.60
C PHE A 52 -11.86 7.58 -10.98
N TYR A 53 -11.82 8.13 -9.76
CA TYR A 53 -10.55 8.43 -9.09
C TYR A 53 -9.77 7.15 -8.79
N MET A 54 -10.39 6.13 -8.22
CA MET A 54 -9.73 4.86 -7.93
C MET A 54 -9.17 4.19 -9.18
N ASN A 55 -9.93 4.15 -10.25
CA ASN A 55 -9.47 3.54 -11.49
C ASN A 55 -8.46 4.42 -12.24
N THR A 56 -8.62 5.74 -12.18
CA THR A 56 -7.80 6.68 -12.92
C THR A 56 -6.48 6.95 -12.19
N LEU A 57 -6.50 7.14 -10.87
CA LEU A 57 -5.29 7.38 -10.07
C LEU A 57 -4.45 6.10 -9.89
N VAL A 58 -5.09 4.92 -9.91
CA VAL A 58 -4.41 3.68 -9.54
C VAL A 58 -4.11 2.80 -10.76
N LYS A 59 -5.00 2.69 -11.71
CA LYS A 59 -4.98 1.59 -12.70
C LYS A 59 -4.62 1.97 -14.13
N LYS A 60 -4.52 3.24 -14.51
CA LYS A 60 -4.33 3.57 -15.94
C LYS A 60 -2.91 4.02 -16.30
N PRO A 61 -2.40 3.54 -17.46
CA PRO A 61 -1.14 4.00 -18.06
C PRO A 61 -1.11 5.52 -18.31
N PHE A 62 -2.26 6.16 -18.32
CA PHE A 62 -2.42 7.61 -18.43
C PHE A 62 -1.57 8.38 -17.40
N PHE A 63 -1.40 7.85 -16.20
CA PHE A 63 -0.60 8.49 -15.15
C PHE A 63 0.90 8.19 -15.24
N ARG A 64 1.31 7.24 -16.06
CA ARG A 64 2.74 6.97 -16.30
C ARG A 64 3.48 8.20 -16.86
N LYS A 65 2.75 9.09 -17.54
CA LYS A 65 3.23 10.39 -18.02
C LYS A 65 2.49 11.56 -17.36
N SER A 66 1.86 11.31 -16.22
CA SER A 66 1.02 12.30 -15.58
C SER A 66 1.86 13.46 -15.05
N LYS A 67 1.41 14.65 -15.35
CA LYS A 67 1.93 15.87 -14.73
C LYS A 67 1.76 15.91 -13.21
N TYR A 68 0.99 14.98 -12.63
CA TYR A 68 0.63 14.95 -11.22
C TYR A 68 1.45 13.99 -10.38
N PHE A 69 2.07 12.99 -11.00
CA PHE A 69 2.82 11.95 -10.30
C PHE A 69 4.33 12.06 -10.53
N HIS A 70 5.05 11.83 -9.46
CA HIS A 70 6.50 11.56 -9.45
C HIS A 70 6.71 10.07 -9.15
N GLU A 71 7.62 9.44 -9.87
CA GLU A 71 8.03 8.07 -9.59
C GLU A 71 9.10 8.07 -8.49
N ILE A 72 8.87 7.32 -7.43
CA ILE A 72 9.86 7.11 -6.36
C ILE A 72 10.65 5.83 -6.60
N ASP A 73 11.83 5.78 -5.99
CA ASP A 73 12.69 4.60 -5.99
C ASP A 73 11.89 3.35 -5.55
N PRO A 74 11.91 2.25 -6.30
CA PRO A 74 11.17 1.04 -5.99
C PRO A 74 11.49 0.44 -4.62
N ARG A 75 12.66 0.72 -4.06
CA ARG A 75 13.05 0.27 -2.72
C ARG A 75 12.15 0.80 -1.59
N TRP A 76 11.41 1.88 -1.84
CA TRP A 76 10.43 2.43 -0.91
C TRP A 76 9.12 1.64 -0.80
N ASN A 77 8.89 0.70 -1.70
CA ASN A 77 7.70 -0.15 -1.69
C ASN A 77 8.02 -1.48 -2.39
N CYS A 78 9.00 -2.22 -1.85
CA CYS A 78 9.42 -3.50 -2.42
C CYS A 78 8.28 -4.51 -2.31
N LEU A 79 7.97 -5.16 -3.42
CA LEU A 79 6.95 -6.19 -3.43
C LEU A 79 7.60 -7.55 -3.09
N ASP A 80 6.92 -8.33 -2.31
CA ASP A 80 7.38 -9.62 -1.78
C ASP A 80 7.78 -10.68 -2.83
N GLY A 81 7.37 -10.48 -4.09
CA GLY A 81 7.75 -11.34 -5.21
C GLY A 81 8.93 -10.82 -6.04
N GLU A 82 9.65 -9.79 -5.60
CA GLU A 82 10.80 -9.22 -6.30
C GLU A 82 12.13 -9.72 -5.74
N ASP A 83 13.14 -9.82 -6.61
CA ASP A 83 14.48 -10.33 -6.28
C ASP A 83 15.41 -9.24 -5.70
N LEU A 84 14.89 -8.35 -4.86
CA LEU A 84 15.70 -7.39 -4.12
C LEU A 84 16.26 -8.03 -2.85
N LEU A 85 17.50 -7.69 -2.51
CA LEU A 85 18.10 -8.09 -1.25
C LEU A 85 17.46 -7.30 -0.10
N ILE A 86 17.36 -7.91 1.08
CA ILE A 86 16.70 -7.30 2.25
C ILE A 86 17.39 -5.98 2.62
N GLU A 87 18.70 -5.91 2.58
CA GLU A 87 19.49 -4.72 2.87
C GLU A 87 19.30 -3.57 1.89
N GLU A 88 18.72 -3.84 0.72
CA GLU A 88 18.39 -2.83 -0.27
C GLU A 88 16.97 -2.27 -0.09
N MET A 89 16.12 -2.95 0.69
CA MET A 89 14.72 -2.59 0.89
C MET A 89 14.59 -1.49 1.95
N PHE A 90 13.87 -0.42 1.63
CA PHE A 90 13.47 0.58 2.63
C PHE A 90 12.11 0.26 3.22
N GLN A 91 11.25 -0.39 2.45
CA GLN A 91 9.95 -0.89 2.90
C GLN A 91 9.58 -2.14 2.11
N LEU A 92 9.15 -3.18 2.82
CA LEU A 92 8.62 -4.41 2.24
C LEU A 92 7.10 -4.44 2.30
N HIS A 93 6.48 -4.84 1.21
CA HIS A 93 5.03 -4.96 1.07
C HIS A 93 4.65 -6.38 0.62
N PHE A 94 3.98 -7.13 1.48
CA PHE A 94 3.39 -8.41 1.14
C PHE A 94 2.13 -8.20 0.30
N THR A 95 2.12 -8.75 -0.91
CA THR A 95 1.07 -8.51 -1.91
C THR A 95 0.07 -9.64 -2.05
N ASN A 96 0.40 -10.83 -1.53
CA ASN A 96 -0.44 -12.00 -1.67
C ASN A 96 -0.92 -12.49 -0.29
N MET A 97 -2.22 -12.48 -0.09
CA MET A 97 -2.87 -12.89 1.14
C MET A 97 -2.63 -14.36 1.50
N SER A 98 -2.43 -15.22 0.50
CA SER A 98 -2.20 -16.65 0.73
C SER A 98 -0.79 -16.97 1.20
N THR A 99 0.19 -16.11 0.93
CA THR A 99 1.60 -16.36 1.24
C THR A 99 2.20 -15.41 2.29
N GLN A 100 1.48 -14.36 2.69
CA GLN A 100 1.97 -13.46 3.74
C GLN A 100 2.17 -14.20 5.07
N PRO A 101 3.14 -13.81 5.93
CA PRO A 101 3.49 -14.56 7.14
C PRO A 101 2.41 -14.53 8.23
N TRP A 102 1.39 -13.74 8.09
CA TRP A 102 0.23 -13.72 8.99
C TRP A 102 -1.05 -14.05 8.22
N LYS A 103 -2.02 -14.67 8.89
CA LYS A 103 -3.35 -14.94 8.34
C LYS A 103 -4.39 -14.08 9.05
N PRO A 104 -5.02 -13.11 8.37
CA PRO A 104 -6.15 -12.38 8.94
C PRO A 104 -7.34 -13.32 9.22
N ASN A 105 -8.07 -13.06 10.30
CA ASN A 105 -9.20 -13.92 10.69
C ASN A 105 -10.31 -14.01 9.65
N TRP A 106 -10.44 -13.00 8.80
CA TRP A 106 -11.44 -12.94 7.73
C TRP A 106 -11.01 -13.62 6.43
N TYR A 107 -9.73 -14.00 6.30
CA TYR A 107 -9.24 -14.68 5.11
C TYR A 107 -9.58 -16.18 5.19
N LEU A 108 -10.47 -16.62 4.33
CA LEU A 108 -10.94 -18.02 4.27
C LEU A 108 -10.13 -18.90 3.32
N GLY A 109 -9.20 -18.32 2.55
CA GLY A 109 -8.34 -19.04 1.65
C GLY A 109 -7.31 -19.92 2.37
N GLU A 110 -6.73 -20.85 1.64
CA GLU A 110 -5.64 -21.68 2.12
C GLU A 110 -4.35 -20.87 2.26
N GLN A 111 -3.66 -21.06 3.39
CA GLN A 111 -2.34 -20.45 3.61
C GLN A 111 -1.29 -21.31 2.93
N GLN A 112 -0.45 -20.66 2.13
CA GLN A 112 0.65 -21.28 1.42
C GLN A 112 2.00 -20.74 1.92
N ASP A 113 3.03 -21.53 1.74
CA ASP A 113 4.39 -21.11 2.03
C ASP A 113 4.85 -19.99 1.10
N HIS A 114 5.44 -18.95 1.68
CA HIS A 114 6.06 -17.90 0.88
C HIS A 114 7.36 -18.39 0.25
N PRO A 115 7.60 -18.15 -1.07
CA PRO A 115 8.81 -18.61 -1.74
C PRO A 115 10.10 -17.96 -1.18
N ARG A 116 10.00 -16.70 -0.73
CA ARG A 116 11.08 -15.94 -0.10
C ARG A 116 11.09 -16.17 1.41
N LYS A 117 11.81 -17.18 1.88
CA LYS A 117 11.90 -17.49 3.31
C LYS A 117 12.68 -16.43 4.09
N ASP A 118 13.61 -15.74 3.45
CA ASP A 118 14.41 -14.66 4.03
C ASP A 118 13.53 -13.51 4.55
N ILE A 119 12.58 -13.02 3.74
CA ILE A 119 11.68 -11.93 4.17
C ILE A 119 10.64 -12.40 5.20
N VAL A 120 10.27 -13.68 5.19
CA VAL A 120 9.40 -14.25 6.23
C VAL A 120 10.13 -14.31 7.57
N ASN A 121 11.39 -14.73 7.56
CA ASN A 121 12.23 -14.74 8.76
C ASN A 121 12.40 -13.33 9.31
N LEU A 122 12.73 -12.35 8.46
CA LEU A 122 12.81 -10.94 8.86
C LEU A 122 11.51 -10.47 9.53
N TYR A 123 10.35 -10.84 8.99
CA TYR A 123 9.07 -10.48 9.61
C TYR A 123 8.94 -11.01 11.04
N TYR A 124 9.31 -12.28 11.28
CA TYR A 124 9.23 -12.86 12.62
C TYR A 124 10.28 -12.28 13.58
N GLU A 125 11.50 -12.01 13.11
CA GLU A 125 12.53 -11.33 13.89
C GLU A 125 12.07 -9.94 14.37
N LEU A 126 11.50 -9.14 13.47
CA LEU A 126 10.95 -7.82 13.79
C LEU A 126 9.73 -7.90 14.72
N LEU A 127 8.93 -8.95 14.58
CA LEU A 127 7.79 -9.20 15.47
C LEU A 127 8.25 -9.52 16.90
N GLU A 128 9.27 -10.36 17.06
CA GLU A 128 9.87 -10.70 18.33
C GLU A 128 10.55 -9.48 18.97
N GLU A 129 11.32 -8.72 18.20
CA GLU A 129 11.93 -7.47 18.65
C GLU A 129 10.88 -6.47 19.13
N SER A 130 9.80 -6.31 18.39
CA SER A 130 8.67 -5.45 18.74
C SER A 130 8.07 -5.85 20.08
N ALA A 131 7.83 -7.16 20.26
CA ALA A 131 7.29 -7.68 21.51
C ALA A 131 8.25 -7.47 22.70
N ALA A 132 9.55 -7.70 22.50
CA ALA A 132 10.58 -7.49 23.52
C ALA A 132 10.67 -6.01 23.94
N ASN A 133 10.37 -5.07 23.04
CA ASN A 133 10.31 -3.64 23.30
C ASN A 133 8.94 -3.17 23.88
N GLY A 134 8.04 -4.10 24.23
CA GLY A 134 6.76 -3.81 24.86
C GLY A 134 5.67 -3.34 23.88
N PHE A 135 5.90 -3.44 22.59
CA PHE A 135 4.85 -3.24 21.60
C PHE A 135 4.00 -4.50 21.52
N GLU A 136 2.78 -4.45 22.02
CA GLU A 136 1.83 -5.52 21.80
C GLU A 136 1.42 -5.50 20.32
N SER A 137 2.12 -6.30 19.52
CA SER A 137 1.73 -6.50 18.13
C SER A 137 0.32 -7.10 18.11
N PHE A 138 -0.64 -6.33 17.64
CA PHE A 138 -2.00 -6.77 17.38
C PHE A 138 -2.55 -7.71 18.48
N LYS A 139 -2.92 -7.17 19.64
CA LYS A 139 -3.98 -7.83 20.41
C LYS A 139 -5.06 -8.14 19.38
N ARG A 140 -5.29 -9.42 19.12
CA ARG A 140 -6.38 -9.86 18.23
C ARG A 140 -7.59 -9.04 18.62
N VAL A 141 -7.98 -8.09 17.79
CA VAL A 141 -9.25 -7.40 18.00
C VAL A 141 -10.27 -8.50 17.97
N LYS A 142 -10.82 -8.88 19.13
CA LYS A 142 -11.75 -10.01 19.27
C LYS A 142 -13.04 -9.78 18.50
N GLU A 143 -13.26 -8.55 18.05
CA GLU A 143 -14.41 -8.20 17.24
C GLU A 143 -13.94 -7.92 15.80
N PRO A 144 -14.58 -8.52 14.79
CA PRO A 144 -14.35 -8.14 13.43
C PRO A 144 -14.64 -6.64 13.32
N PHE A 145 -13.79 -5.89 12.61
CA PHE A 145 -14.11 -4.53 12.23
C PHE A 145 -15.51 -4.55 11.62
N LYS A 146 -16.49 -4.08 12.35
CA LYS A 146 -17.77 -3.76 11.77
C LYS A 146 -17.52 -2.54 10.89
N TYR A 147 -17.28 -2.81 9.61
CA TYR A 147 -17.48 -1.76 8.63
C TYR A 147 -18.93 -1.34 8.77
N ASN A 148 -19.18 -0.26 9.45
CA ASN A 148 -20.44 0.46 9.26
C ASN A 148 -20.42 0.91 7.80
N ILE A 149 -21.01 0.09 6.94
CA ILE A 149 -21.41 0.53 5.62
C ILE A 149 -22.42 1.62 5.91
N ILE A 150 -21.94 2.87 5.87
CA ILE A 150 -22.80 4.04 5.94
C ILE A 150 -23.54 4.03 4.60
N GLY A 151 -24.78 3.56 4.62
CA GLY A 151 -25.66 3.59 3.47
C GLY A 151 -26.41 2.28 3.24
N SER A 152 -27.32 1.93 4.09
CA SER A 152 -28.59 1.27 3.73
C SER A 152 -29.71 2.25 4.01
#